data_9808f13a34865c896d2a17f48da592b2
#
_entry.id   9808f13a34865c896d2a17f48da592b2
#
_cell.length_a   1.000
_cell.length_b   1.000
_cell.length_c   1.000
_cell.angle_alpha   90.00
_cell.angle_beta   90.00
_cell.angle_gamma   90.00
#
_symmetry.space_group_name_H-M   'P 1'
#
loop_
_entity.id
_entity.type
_entity.pdbx_description
1 polymer ?
#
loop_
_entity_poly.entity_id
_entity_poly.type
_entity_poly.pdbx_seq_one_letter_code
_entity_poly.pdbx_strand_id
1 'polypeptide(L)'
;VDRDGFQEDVDAGATMGAWEEAWDWARTRVSADSPLYVYLVGKGSPIGLEIGAGENLTVAQLLEDVNTLEGATGVEVTLIVEASHSGNFIRDLSNAGRPVIASTGSGLAFYQAEGFISFSQYFLTDLFQGKSLQEAFVHSDQILRNLPGRFRDQDPGLEAEGNLIPNQPGDYLQTIDAIIGAPFELGD
;
A
#
# COMPACT_ATOMS: atom_id res chain seq x y z
N VAL A 1 1.28 -8.61 11.11
CA VAL A 1 0.55 -9.70 11.78
C VAL A 1 1.43 -10.16 12.92
N ASP A 2 0.98 -9.88 14.12
CA ASP A 2 1.56 -10.36 15.34
C ASP A 2 1.67 -11.90 15.29
N ARG A 3 2.89 -12.43 15.21
CA ARG A 3 3.15 -13.87 15.14
C ARG A 3 3.53 -14.47 16.49
N ASP A 4 3.85 -13.66 17.47
CA ASP A 4 4.26 -14.10 18.80
C ASP A 4 3.11 -14.09 19.81
N GLY A 5 1.96 -13.53 19.47
CA GLY A 5 0.75 -13.46 20.30
C GLY A 5 0.79 -12.30 21.32
N PHE A 6 1.78 -11.43 21.25
CA PHE A 6 1.85 -10.21 22.05
C PHE A 6 1.46 -9.00 21.19
N GLN A 7 0.63 -8.11 21.67
CA GLN A 7 0.16 -6.93 20.93
C GLN A 7 1.07 -5.71 21.12
N GLU A 8 2.34 -5.93 21.46
CA GLU A 8 3.29 -4.85 21.78
C GLU A 8 3.68 -4.02 20.55
N ASP A 9 3.53 -4.59 19.35
CA ASP A 9 3.77 -3.96 18.05
C ASP A 9 2.49 -3.38 17.41
N VAL A 10 1.36 -3.39 18.14
CA VAL A 10 0.08 -2.81 17.70
C VAL A 10 -0.22 -1.58 18.54
N ASP A 11 -0.05 -0.40 17.98
CA ASP A 11 -0.27 0.88 18.68
C ASP A 11 -1.75 1.13 19.00
N ALA A 12 -2.67 0.72 18.14
CA ALA A 12 -4.11 0.94 18.34
C ALA A 12 -4.98 -0.09 17.60
N GLY A 13 -6.24 -0.18 18.01
CA GLY A 13 -7.25 -0.96 17.27
C GLY A 13 -7.63 -0.31 15.94
N ALA A 14 -8.09 -1.10 14.98
CA ALA A 14 -8.53 -0.61 13.68
C ALA A 14 -9.91 0.08 13.79
N THR A 15 -9.92 1.36 14.14
CA THR A 15 -11.11 2.22 14.27
C THR A 15 -10.88 3.56 13.58
N MET A 16 -11.93 4.28 13.23
CA MET A 16 -11.80 5.63 12.67
C MET A 16 -11.10 6.59 13.63
N GLY A 17 -11.34 6.48 14.94
CA GLY A 17 -10.63 7.32 15.92
C GLY A 17 -9.12 7.06 15.92
N ALA A 18 -8.69 5.80 15.89
CA ALA A 18 -7.28 5.45 15.78
C ALA A 18 -6.66 5.88 14.42
N TRP A 19 -7.45 5.87 13.36
CA TRP A 19 -7.06 6.41 12.07
C TRP A 19 -6.74 7.91 12.15
N GLU A 20 -7.62 8.69 12.75
CA GLU A 20 -7.42 10.13 12.95
C GLU A 20 -6.18 10.42 13.81
N GLU A 21 -6.00 9.67 14.90
CA GLU A 21 -4.82 9.78 15.76
C GLU A 21 -3.51 9.44 15.01
N ALA A 22 -3.53 8.44 14.12
CA ALA A 22 -2.37 8.08 13.31
C ALA A 22 -1.97 9.21 12.33
N TRP A 23 -2.94 9.88 11.71
CA TRP A 23 -2.68 11.03 10.84
C TRP A 23 -2.17 12.24 11.63
N ASP A 24 -2.69 12.50 12.83
CA ASP A 24 -2.18 13.54 13.71
C ASP A 24 -0.74 13.25 14.16
N TRP A 25 -0.43 12.00 14.46
CA TRP A 25 0.92 11.55 14.74
C TRP A 25 1.85 11.74 13.53
N ALA A 26 1.45 11.30 12.35
CA ALA A 26 2.23 11.43 11.11
C ALA A 26 2.56 12.89 10.81
N ARG A 27 1.60 13.81 10.96
CA ARG A 27 1.77 15.25 10.73
C ARG A 27 2.93 15.84 11.55
N THR A 28 3.26 15.27 12.70
CA THR A 28 4.36 15.73 13.56
C THR A 28 5.71 15.12 13.19
N ARG A 29 5.76 14.15 12.28
CA ARG A 29 6.96 13.34 11.99
C ARG A 29 7.46 13.45 10.57
N VAL A 30 6.56 13.73 9.63
CA VAL A 30 6.87 13.78 8.20
C VAL A 30 7.31 15.18 7.75
N SER A 31 8.06 15.22 6.66
CA SER A 31 8.48 16.43 5.97
C SER A 31 8.78 16.12 4.50
N ALA A 32 9.11 17.12 3.70
CA ALA A 32 9.51 16.93 2.31
C ALA A 32 10.73 15.97 2.15
N ASP A 33 11.59 15.88 3.18
CA ASP A 33 12.77 15.01 3.17
C ASP A 33 12.52 13.65 3.86
N SER A 34 11.29 13.40 4.32
CA SER A 34 10.93 12.19 5.08
C SER A 34 9.60 11.63 4.57
N PRO A 35 9.61 10.85 3.48
CA PRO A 35 8.40 10.35 2.84
C PRO A 35 7.58 9.45 3.77
N LEU A 36 6.26 9.42 3.55
CA LEU A 36 5.33 8.57 4.27
C LEU A 36 4.88 7.40 3.41
N TYR A 37 5.00 6.20 3.95
CA TYR A 37 4.44 5.00 3.35
C TYR A 37 3.24 4.54 4.17
N VAL A 38 2.09 4.46 3.51
CA VAL A 38 0.84 3.99 4.14
C VAL A 38 0.46 2.65 3.54
N TYR A 39 0.50 1.61 4.37
CA TYR A 39 0.11 0.27 4.00
C TYR A 39 -1.26 -0.07 4.59
N LEU A 40 -2.21 -0.35 3.71
CA LEU A 40 -3.59 -0.68 4.05
C LEU A 40 -3.91 -2.11 3.63
N VAL A 41 -4.30 -2.95 4.56
CA VAL A 41 -4.77 -4.30 4.30
C VAL A 41 -6.12 -4.54 4.96
N GLY A 42 -7.07 -5.12 4.24
CA GLY A 42 -8.39 -5.37 4.80
C GLY A 42 -9.44 -5.80 3.81
N LYS A 43 -10.67 -5.80 4.25
CA LYS A 43 -11.82 -6.10 3.42
C LYS A 43 -12.20 -4.88 2.58
N GLY A 44 -11.86 -4.95 1.30
CA GLY A 44 -12.16 -3.90 0.34
C GLY A 44 -13.54 -3.98 -0.27
N SER A 45 -14.02 -2.82 -0.66
CA SER A 45 -15.24 -2.59 -1.42
C SER A 45 -14.98 -1.57 -2.53
N PRO A 46 -15.90 -1.38 -3.49
CA PRO A 46 -15.73 -0.37 -4.53
C PRO A 46 -15.55 1.07 -4.03
N ILE A 47 -15.86 1.35 -2.77
CA ILE A 47 -15.86 2.70 -2.20
C ILE A 47 -14.86 2.90 -1.04
N GLY A 48 -14.16 1.84 -0.61
CA GLY A 48 -13.21 1.94 0.49
C GLY A 48 -12.90 0.61 1.17
N LEU A 49 -12.35 0.70 2.37
CA LEU A 49 -11.96 -0.41 3.24
C LEU A 49 -12.85 -0.48 4.47
N GLU A 50 -13.28 -1.67 4.85
CA GLU A 50 -13.86 -1.91 6.17
C GLU A 50 -12.71 -1.96 7.19
N ILE A 51 -12.77 -1.06 8.18
CA ILE A 51 -11.85 -1.02 9.32
C ILE A 51 -12.69 -1.29 10.58
N GLY A 52 -12.39 -2.38 11.29
CA GLY A 52 -13.02 -2.76 12.56
C GLY A 52 -14.55 -2.58 12.62
N ALA A 53 -15.22 -3.24 13.49
CA ALA A 53 -16.61 -3.01 13.96
C ALA A 53 -17.66 -2.40 13.00
N GLY A 54 -17.52 -2.59 11.67
CA GLY A 54 -18.43 -2.04 10.66
C GLY A 54 -18.15 -0.57 10.26
N GLU A 55 -17.04 0.00 10.70
CA GLU A 55 -16.55 1.30 10.23
C GLU A 55 -15.88 1.15 8.86
N ASN A 56 -16.00 2.17 8.03
CA ASN A 56 -15.43 2.18 6.70
C ASN A 56 -14.56 3.41 6.49
N LEU A 57 -13.30 3.19 6.09
CA LEU A 57 -12.44 4.21 5.53
C LEU A 57 -12.77 4.34 4.04
N THR A 58 -13.45 5.42 3.67
CA THR A 58 -13.75 5.66 2.25
C THR A 58 -12.55 6.19 1.49
N VAL A 59 -12.49 5.94 0.18
CA VAL A 59 -11.45 6.51 -0.70
C VAL A 59 -11.46 8.04 -0.63
N ALA A 60 -12.64 8.65 -0.53
CA ALA A 60 -12.77 10.11 -0.42
C ALA A 60 -12.16 10.66 0.88
N GLN A 61 -12.38 9.97 2.02
CA GLN A 61 -11.77 10.33 3.30
C GLN A 61 -10.24 10.21 3.22
N LEU A 62 -9.73 9.08 2.71
CA LEU A 62 -8.30 8.89 2.54
C LEU A 62 -7.68 9.97 1.63
N LEU A 63 -8.35 10.35 0.55
CA LEU A 63 -7.90 11.43 -0.33
C LEU A 63 -7.81 12.78 0.41
N GLU A 64 -8.81 13.11 1.22
CA GLU A 64 -8.82 14.34 2.03
C GLU A 64 -7.68 14.36 3.04
N ASP A 65 -7.47 13.24 3.75
CA ASP A 65 -6.40 13.09 4.75
C ASP A 65 -5.02 13.24 4.11
N VAL A 66 -4.77 12.56 2.99
CA VAL A 66 -3.50 12.65 2.25
C VAL A 66 -3.27 14.06 1.72
N ASN A 67 -4.24 14.67 1.05
CA ASN A 67 -4.11 16.03 0.52
C ASN A 67 -3.85 17.06 1.62
N THR A 68 -4.49 16.89 2.77
CA THR A 68 -4.29 17.76 3.94
C THR A 68 -2.86 17.62 4.48
N LEU A 69 -2.36 16.40 4.59
CA LEU A 69 -1.01 16.14 5.08
C LEU A 69 0.06 16.69 4.11
N GLU A 70 -0.05 16.34 2.82
CA GLU A 70 0.88 16.82 1.79
C GLU A 70 0.88 18.36 1.70
N GLY A 71 -0.30 18.98 1.72
CA GLY A 71 -0.42 20.43 1.69
C GLY A 71 0.16 21.14 2.91
N ALA A 72 0.12 20.50 4.08
CA ALA A 72 0.65 21.06 5.33
C ALA A 72 2.15 20.86 5.51
N THR A 73 2.72 19.76 5.00
CA THR A 73 4.09 19.31 5.31
C THR A 73 5.02 19.24 4.11
N GLY A 74 4.46 19.18 2.90
CA GLY A 74 5.22 18.94 1.67
C GLY A 74 5.74 17.49 1.55
N VAL A 75 5.25 16.55 2.39
CA VAL A 75 5.66 15.16 2.36
C VAL A 75 5.21 14.47 1.08
N GLU A 76 6.03 13.57 0.56
CA GLU A 76 5.61 12.61 -0.47
C GLU A 76 4.95 11.40 0.19
N VAL A 77 3.73 11.06 -0.24
CA VAL A 77 2.98 9.92 0.28
C VAL A 77 2.92 8.80 -0.74
N THR A 78 3.32 7.60 -0.35
CA THR A 78 3.11 6.37 -1.12
C THR A 78 2.03 5.53 -0.46
N LEU A 79 1.03 5.13 -1.24
CA LEU A 79 -0.09 4.31 -0.77
C LEU A 79 0.04 2.88 -1.30
N ILE A 80 -0.03 1.89 -0.42
CA ILE A 80 0.02 0.47 -0.76
C ILE A 80 -1.26 -0.17 -0.21
N VAL A 81 -2.11 -0.68 -1.11
CA VAL A 81 -3.45 -1.18 -0.73
C VAL A 81 -3.60 -2.63 -1.12
N GLU A 82 -3.69 -3.52 -0.14
CA GLU A 82 -4.05 -4.92 -0.36
C GLU A 82 -5.48 -5.20 0.09
N ALA A 83 -6.39 -5.14 -0.86
CA ALA A 83 -7.81 -5.38 -0.63
C ALA A 83 -8.53 -5.71 -1.93
N SER A 84 -9.67 -6.37 -1.84
CA SER A 84 -10.58 -6.46 -2.99
C SER A 84 -10.93 -5.06 -3.50
N HIS A 85 -11.01 -4.90 -4.81
CA HIS A 85 -11.30 -3.63 -5.48
C HIS A 85 -10.25 -2.52 -5.27
N SER A 86 -9.02 -2.86 -4.85
CA SER A 86 -7.98 -1.87 -4.55
C SER A 86 -7.57 -1.02 -5.76
N GLY A 87 -7.76 -1.48 -6.99
CA GLY A 87 -7.54 -0.68 -8.20
C GLY A 87 -8.43 0.58 -8.28
N ASN A 88 -9.55 0.63 -7.56
CA ASN A 88 -10.36 1.85 -7.48
C ASN A 88 -9.63 2.98 -6.71
N PHE A 89 -8.71 2.64 -5.82
CA PHE A 89 -7.89 3.62 -5.11
C PHE A 89 -6.93 4.33 -6.05
N ILE A 90 -6.39 3.65 -7.06
CA ILE A 90 -5.56 4.26 -8.09
C ILE A 90 -6.30 5.41 -8.77
N ARG A 91 -7.53 5.15 -9.24
CA ARG A 91 -8.32 6.14 -9.96
C ARG A 91 -8.56 7.43 -9.18
N ASP A 92 -8.77 7.33 -7.88
CA ASP A 92 -9.22 8.44 -7.06
C ASP A 92 -8.07 9.09 -6.26
N LEU A 93 -6.97 8.36 -6.01
CA LEU A 93 -5.87 8.80 -5.15
C LEU A 93 -4.58 9.12 -5.89
N SER A 94 -4.35 8.55 -7.09
CA SER A 94 -3.09 8.80 -7.78
C SER A 94 -2.96 10.25 -8.24
N ASN A 95 -1.76 10.75 -8.12
CA ASN A 95 -1.34 12.09 -8.54
C ASN A 95 0.14 12.04 -8.91
N ALA A 96 0.62 12.98 -9.70
CA ALA A 96 2.04 13.08 -9.99
C ALA A 96 2.85 13.22 -8.69
N GLY A 97 3.78 12.28 -8.45
CA GLY A 97 4.57 12.22 -7.22
C GLY A 97 3.87 11.54 -6.03
N ARG A 98 2.70 10.94 -6.23
CA ARG A 98 2.01 10.11 -5.22
C ARG A 98 1.81 8.70 -5.78
N PRO A 99 2.78 7.80 -5.61
CA PRO A 99 2.61 6.42 -6.03
C PRO A 99 1.47 5.72 -5.30
N VAL A 100 0.61 5.03 -6.06
CA VAL A 100 -0.45 4.17 -5.53
C VAL A 100 -0.25 2.76 -6.05
N ILE A 101 -0.07 1.81 -5.13
CA ILE A 101 0.12 0.39 -5.43
C ILE A 101 -1.11 -0.37 -4.94
N ALA A 102 -1.77 -1.06 -5.86
CA ALA A 102 -2.96 -1.85 -5.59
C ALA A 102 -2.69 -3.33 -5.84
N SER A 103 -3.08 -4.21 -4.92
CA SER A 103 -2.88 -5.66 -5.04
C SER A 103 -3.78 -6.33 -6.08
N THR A 104 -4.82 -5.65 -6.52
CA THR A 104 -5.75 -6.14 -7.55
C THR A 104 -6.36 -4.98 -8.33
N GLY A 105 -6.93 -5.24 -9.49
CA GLY A 105 -7.73 -4.28 -10.23
C GLY A 105 -9.10 -4.03 -9.56
N SER A 106 -10.16 -4.02 -10.34
CA SER A 106 -11.54 -3.87 -9.82
C SER A 106 -12.13 -5.16 -9.23
N GLY A 107 -11.37 -6.26 -9.21
CA GLY A 107 -11.78 -7.58 -8.78
C GLY A 107 -11.51 -7.86 -7.29
N LEU A 108 -11.48 -9.16 -6.97
CA LEU A 108 -11.25 -9.65 -5.62
C LEU A 108 -9.75 -9.87 -5.37
N ALA A 109 -9.27 -9.56 -4.18
CA ALA A 109 -8.00 -10.03 -3.67
C ALA A 109 -8.13 -11.46 -3.13
N PHE A 110 -7.08 -12.26 -3.29
CA PHE A 110 -7.04 -13.64 -2.84
C PHE A 110 -5.88 -13.86 -1.88
N TYR A 111 -6.17 -14.59 -0.82
CA TYR A 111 -5.24 -14.97 0.23
C TYR A 111 -5.33 -16.48 0.45
N GLN A 112 -4.20 -17.14 0.64
CA GLN A 112 -4.14 -18.55 1.04
C GLN A 112 -3.10 -18.75 2.15
N ALA A 113 -3.19 -19.89 2.83
CA ALA A 113 -2.25 -20.26 3.88
C ALA A 113 -2.06 -19.12 4.91
N GLU A 114 -3.16 -18.58 5.44
CA GLU A 114 -3.14 -17.51 6.46
C GLU A 114 -2.37 -16.25 6.02
N GLY A 115 -2.39 -15.94 4.72
CA GLY A 115 -1.70 -14.78 4.15
C GLY A 115 -0.28 -15.07 3.63
N PHE A 116 0.28 -16.27 3.84
CA PHE A 116 1.58 -16.66 3.29
C PHE A 116 1.60 -16.70 1.76
N ILE A 117 0.44 -16.77 1.13
CA ILE A 117 0.27 -16.60 -0.32
C ILE A 117 -0.66 -15.39 -0.52
N SER A 118 -0.07 -14.25 -0.77
CA SER A 118 -0.76 -12.97 -1.00
C SER A 118 0.15 -12.01 -1.76
N PHE A 119 -0.39 -10.93 -2.29
CA PHE A 119 0.41 -9.88 -2.90
C PHE A 119 1.44 -9.33 -1.90
N SER A 120 1.01 -8.96 -0.72
CA SER A 120 1.87 -8.35 0.29
C SER A 120 2.97 -9.28 0.77
N GLN A 121 2.73 -10.58 0.85
CA GLN A 121 3.79 -11.52 1.28
C GLN A 121 5.01 -11.42 0.36
N TYR A 122 4.80 -11.35 -0.94
CA TYR A 122 5.89 -11.25 -1.91
C TYR A 122 6.45 -9.83 -1.95
N PHE A 123 5.58 -8.84 -2.01
CA PHE A 123 5.95 -7.43 -2.08
C PHE A 123 6.79 -6.98 -0.87
N LEU A 124 6.32 -7.23 0.34
CA LEU A 124 7.03 -6.84 1.55
C LEU A 124 8.32 -7.65 1.73
N THR A 125 8.34 -8.94 1.34
CA THR A 125 9.58 -9.73 1.37
C THR A 125 10.67 -9.10 0.52
N ASP A 126 10.32 -8.62 -0.67
CA ASP A 126 11.27 -7.98 -1.57
C ASP A 126 11.74 -6.61 -1.02
N LEU A 127 10.83 -5.83 -0.44
CA LEU A 127 11.21 -4.57 0.22
C LEU A 127 12.17 -4.79 1.39
N PHE A 128 11.95 -5.82 2.21
CA PHE A 128 12.88 -6.20 3.28
C PHE A 128 14.26 -6.66 2.78
N GLN A 129 14.33 -7.11 1.53
CA GLN A 129 15.59 -7.44 0.86
C GLN A 129 16.27 -6.22 0.22
N GLY A 130 15.72 -5.03 0.38
CA GLY A 130 16.26 -3.78 -0.14
C GLY A 130 15.96 -3.53 -1.62
N LYS A 131 14.97 -4.24 -2.20
CA LYS A 131 14.49 -3.93 -3.55
C LYS A 131 13.70 -2.63 -3.55
N SER A 132 13.69 -1.95 -4.69
CA SER A 132 12.86 -0.77 -4.89
C SER A 132 11.38 -1.12 -4.95
N LEU A 133 10.50 -0.11 -4.82
CA LEU A 133 9.05 -0.28 -5.00
C LEU A 133 8.73 -0.92 -6.36
N GLN A 134 9.39 -0.46 -7.42
CA GLN A 134 9.21 -0.99 -8.77
C GLN A 134 9.60 -2.47 -8.86
N GLU A 135 10.80 -2.85 -8.36
CA GLU A 135 11.26 -4.23 -8.40
C GLU A 135 10.37 -5.16 -7.60
N ALA A 136 9.97 -4.75 -6.39
CA ALA A 136 9.08 -5.51 -5.52
C ALA A 136 7.69 -5.68 -6.15
N PHE A 137 7.14 -4.63 -6.76
CA PHE A 137 5.86 -4.68 -7.45
C PHE A 137 5.90 -5.64 -8.65
N VAL A 138 6.88 -5.47 -9.55
CA VAL A 138 6.99 -6.30 -10.76
C VAL A 138 7.18 -7.77 -10.41
N HIS A 139 8.00 -8.08 -9.41
CA HIS A 139 8.21 -9.46 -8.98
C HIS A 139 6.94 -10.06 -8.37
N SER A 140 6.22 -9.31 -7.53
CA SER A 140 4.96 -9.77 -6.94
C SER A 140 3.89 -10.04 -7.98
N ASP A 141 3.71 -9.13 -8.96
CA ASP A 141 2.80 -9.33 -10.08
C ASP A 141 3.16 -10.57 -10.90
N GLN A 142 4.45 -10.77 -11.19
CA GLN A 142 4.90 -11.96 -11.91
C GLN A 142 4.62 -13.25 -11.15
N ILE A 143 4.82 -13.28 -9.83
CA ILE A 143 4.50 -14.45 -9.00
C ILE A 143 3.00 -14.73 -9.06
N LEU A 144 2.15 -13.73 -8.80
CA LEU A 144 0.70 -13.90 -8.79
C LEU A 144 0.17 -14.45 -10.13
N ARG A 145 0.67 -13.93 -11.26
CA ARG A 145 0.31 -14.40 -12.61
C ARG A 145 0.68 -15.87 -12.86
N ASN A 146 1.72 -16.37 -12.16
CA ASN A 146 2.19 -17.76 -12.30
C ASN A 146 1.59 -18.71 -11.25
N LEU A 147 0.90 -18.21 -10.22
CA LEU A 147 0.24 -19.04 -9.24
C LEU A 147 -0.99 -19.74 -9.83
N PRO A 148 -1.31 -20.96 -9.35
CA PRO A 148 -2.52 -21.65 -9.78
C PRO A 148 -3.78 -20.96 -9.24
N GLY A 149 -4.91 -21.24 -9.90
CA GLY A 149 -6.21 -20.77 -9.45
C GLY A 149 -6.47 -19.31 -9.78
N ARG A 150 -7.11 -18.59 -8.86
CA ARG A 150 -7.63 -17.24 -9.09
C ARG A 150 -6.63 -16.12 -8.80
N PHE A 151 -5.43 -16.42 -8.32
CA PHE A 151 -4.41 -15.39 -8.06
C PHE A 151 -4.05 -14.59 -9.31
N ARG A 152 -3.93 -15.26 -10.45
CA ARG A 152 -3.65 -14.62 -11.75
C ARG A 152 -4.74 -13.65 -12.22
N ASP A 153 -5.94 -13.70 -11.62
CA ASP A 153 -7.06 -12.83 -11.98
C ASP A 153 -7.04 -11.51 -11.19
N GLN A 154 -6.06 -11.31 -10.30
CA GLN A 154 -6.03 -10.12 -9.42
C GLN A 154 -5.66 -8.84 -10.16
N ASP A 155 -4.79 -8.90 -11.15
CA ASP A 155 -4.37 -7.75 -11.96
C ASP A 155 -3.87 -6.56 -11.12
N PRO A 156 -2.72 -6.69 -10.41
CA PRO A 156 -2.16 -5.61 -9.61
C PRO A 156 -1.82 -4.36 -10.43
N GLY A 157 -1.89 -3.20 -9.81
CA GLY A 157 -1.59 -1.92 -10.44
C GLY A 157 -0.62 -1.08 -9.64
N LEU A 158 0.34 -0.44 -10.34
CA LEU A 158 1.19 0.61 -9.84
C LEU A 158 0.99 1.85 -10.72
N GLU A 159 0.64 2.97 -10.11
CA GLU A 159 0.48 4.25 -10.79
C GLU A 159 1.20 5.34 -10.02
N ALA A 160 2.04 6.13 -10.68
CA ALA A 160 2.87 7.15 -10.08
C ALA A 160 2.99 8.43 -10.94
N GLU A 161 2.52 8.41 -12.19
CA GLU A 161 2.55 9.57 -13.09
C GLU A 161 1.36 10.52 -12.89
N GLY A 162 0.29 10.08 -12.24
CA GLY A 162 -0.95 10.83 -12.08
C GLY A 162 -1.82 10.85 -13.34
N ASN A 163 -1.60 9.90 -14.26
CA ASN A 163 -2.35 9.79 -15.50
C ASN A 163 -3.51 8.80 -15.44
N LEU A 164 -3.69 8.11 -14.30
CA LEU A 164 -4.74 7.14 -13.98
C LEU A 164 -4.65 5.83 -14.79
N ILE A 165 -3.53 5.58 -15.45
CA ILE A 165 -3.30 4.37 -16.25
C ILE A 165 -2.12 3.62 -15.61
N PRO A 166 -2.38 2.61 -14.78
CA PRO A 166 -1.32 1.91 -14.06
C PRO A 166 -0.43 1.09 -15.00
N ASN A 167 0.75 0.75 -14.49
CA ASN A 167 1.71 -0.14 -15.13
C ASN A 167 2.31 0.41 -16.42
N GLN A 168 2.40 1.74 -16.55
CA GLN A 168 3.09 2.39 -17.66
C GLN A 168 4.60 2.49 -17.38
N PRO A 169 5.44 2.63 -18.42
CA PRO A 169 6.88 2.80 -18.22
C PRO A 169 7.27 3.96 -17.31
N GLY A 170 6.49 5.05 -17.30
CA GLY A 170 6.73 6.21 -16.45
C GLY A 170 6.48 5.92 -14.98
N ASP A 171 5.46 5.10 -14.64
CA ASP A 171 5.19 4.67 -13.27
C ASP A 171 6.40 3.92 -12.70
N TYR A 172 6.98 3.03 -13.49
CA TYR A 172 8.16 2.28 -13.11
C TYR A 172 9.39 3.16 -12.94
N LEU A 173 9.58 4.15 -13.81
CA LEU A 173 10.71 5.09 -13.71
C LEU A 173 10.62 5.96 -12.45
N GLN A 174 9.42 6.33 -12.00
CA GLN A 174 9.25 7.13 -10.79
C GLN A 174 9.46 6.33 -9.49
N THR A 175 9.41 5.00 -9.55
CA THR A 175 9.50 4.13 -8.37
C THR A 175 10.76 3.25 -8.35
N ILE A 176 11.63 3.36 -9.37
CA ILE A 176 12.82 2.51 -9.52
C ILE A 176 13.88 2.73 -8.43
N ASP A 177 14.00 3.96 -7.94
CA ASP A 177 14.96 4.33 -6.90
C ASP A 177 14.31 4.46 -5.50
N ALA A 178 13.01 4.20 -5.40
CA ALA A 178 12.27 4.30 -4.13
C ALA A 178 12.49 3.04 -3.29
N ILE A 179 13.46 3.10 -2.37
CA ILE A 179 13.81 2.02 -1.44
C ILE A 179 13.28 2.37 -0.05
N ILE A 180 12.52 1.47 0.56
CA ILE A 180 12.00 1.65 1.93
C ILE A 180 12.98 1.08 2.94
N GLY A 181 13.48 1.92 3.84
CA GLY A 181 14.37 1.53 4.92
C GLY A 181 15.83 1.37 4.48
N ALA A 182 16.70 1.06 5.45
CA ALA A 182 18.08 0.69 5.17
C ALA A 182 18.14 -0.78 4.72
N PRO A 183 18.98 -1.13 3.74
CA PRO A 183 19.18 -2.53 3.40
C PRO A 183 19.64 -3.31 4.64
N PHE A 184 19.05 -4.49 4.84
CA PHE A 184 19.48 -5.39 5.90
C PHE A 184 20.88 -5.91 5.56
N GLU A 185 21.90 -5.40 6.23
CA GLU A 185 23.24 -5.96 6.14
C GLU A 185 23.25 -7.27 6.91
N LEU A 186 23.34 -8.39 6.18
CA LEU A 186 23.68 -9.68 6.80
C LEU A 186 25.09 -9.48 7.38
N GLY A 187 25.17 -9.39 8.70
CA GLY A 187 26.46 -9.38 9.39
C GLY A 187 27.25 -10.64 9.01
N ASP A 188 28.52 -10.47 8.69
CA ASP A 188 29.51 -11.52 8.40
C ASP A 188 29.67 -12.49 9.59
#